data_02252b0910f9d0701b3fc83b9e64d23d
#
_entry.id   02252b0910f9d0701b3fc83b9e64d23d
#
_cell.length_a   1.000
_cell.length_b   1.000
_cell.length_c   1.000
_cell.angle_alpha   90.00
_cell.angle_beta   90.00
_cell.angle_gamma   90.00
#
_symmetry.space_group_name_H-M   'P 1'
#
loop_
_entity.id
_entity.type
_entity.pdbx_description
1 polymer ?
#
loop_
_entity_poly.entity_id
_entity_poly.type
_entity_poly.pdbx_seq_one_letter_code
_entity_poly.pdbx_strand_id
1 'polypeptide(L)'
;MTDRNAEFASQQHRGSICRATRAMEAVDFFNVLTGPELLETTEAYLPEHRERLYPPTVTLSMFMMQALNEDGSCQKAVNGWAARRVAEGLRANSIHTGGYCRARQRLPVEMVRALTRQTGELLSTRVPGGWRWRGRVVKLVDGTGISMPDTQENQAWYPQPSSQAEGVGFPLARLIGVICLSSGAVLDAAMGPHAGKGSSELGLLRSLGAAFSPGDVMLADAFYCNYFLIATHAAAGVDVLFEQNGARITDFRRGHALGERDHLVCWPKPTACPDWMTPQLYASFPDELTVREVRVGGKILVTTMLEHRTIGKSELSELYGQRWNVELDLRNIKTTLGMDILSCQTPQMNEKEMWVHLLAYNLIRLLMAQAALNAGVHPRQLSFKHTVQMWSEFTAQRPGEFTAHQKTLLFVLIAQLRVGNRPGRIEPRARKRRPKSYPWLKTSRAAARRKIRVYESLQA
;
A
#
# COMPACT_ATOMS: atom_id res chain seq x y z
N MET A 1 -11.36 -35.69 32.92
CA MET A 1 -10.13 -35.82 32.08
C MET A 1 -9.99 -34.74 31.03
N THR A 2 -11.03 -33.99 30.70
CA THR A 2 -11.10 -32.95 29.67
C THR A 2 -10.45 -31.61 30.08
N ASP A 3 -10.48 -31.21 31.34
CA ASP A 3 -9.96 -29.90 31.79
C ASP A 3 -8.42 -29.82 31.83
N ARG A 4 -7.75 -30.89 32.27
CA ARG A 4 -6.27 -30.90 32.30
C ARG A 4 -5.61 -30.84 30.93
N ASN A 5 -6.22 -31.43 29.91
CA ASN A 5 -5.71 -31.38 28.55
C ASN A 5 -5.90 -29.97 27.90
N ALA A 6 -6.98 -29.28 28.24
CA ALA A 6 -7.23 -27.92 27.79
C ALA A 6 -6.28 -26.92 28.49
N GLU A 7 -6.00 -27.10 29.81
CA GLU A 7 -5.01 -26.29 30.52
C GLU A 7 -3.58 -26.53 30.03
N PHE A 8 -3.21 -27.80 29.75
CA PHE A 8 -1.89 -28.15 29.23
C PHE A 8 -1.68 -27.60 27.77
N ALA A 9 -2.69 -27.71 26.93
CA ALA A 9 -2.69 -27.12 25.61
C ALA A 9 -2.61 -25.57 25.67
N SER A 10 -3.32 -24.97 26.61
CA SER A 10 -3.26 -23.52 26.87
C SER A 10 -1.88 -23.08 27.38
N GLN A 11 -1.24 -23.84 28.25
CA GLN A 11 0.11 -23.57 28.78
C GLN A 11 1.18 -23.76 27.69
N GLN A 12 1.09 -24.80 26.87
CA GLN A 12 1.99 -24.98 25.71
C GLN A 12 1.82 -23.85 24.66
N HIS A 13 0.59 -23.46 24.43
CA HIS A 13 0.28 -22.34 23.53
C HIS A 13 0.83 -21.01 24.07
N ARG A 14 0.67 -20.73 25.37
CA ARG A 14 1.30 -19.60 26.08
C ARG A 14 2.83 -19.62 26.01
N GLY A 15 3.44 -20.79 26.20
CA GLY A 15 4.90 -20.95 26.09
C GLY A 15 5.43 -20.73 24.65
N SER A 16 4.67 -21.13 23.64
CA SER A 16 4.96 -20.85 22.23
C SER A 16 4.81 -19.37 21.90
N ILE A 17 3.76 -18.73 22.41
CA ILE A 17 3.52 -17.28 22.28
C ILE A 17 4.68 -16.49 22.91
N CYS A 18 5.10 -16.80 24.14
CA CYS A 18 6.22 -16.10 24.79
C CYS A 18 7.55 -16.25 24.04
N ARG A 19 7.82 -17.40 23.41
CA ARG A 19 9.03 -17.58 22.59
C ARG A 19 8.97 -16.80 21.28
N ALA A 20 7.80 -16.80 20.61
CA ALA A 20 7.58 -16.04 19.39
C ALA A 20 7.65 -14.51 19.65
N THR A 21 7.10 -14.06 20.77
CA THR A 21 7.13 -12.65 21.18
C THR A 21 8.56 -12.20 21.48
N ARG A 22 9.39 -13.00 22.16
CA ARG A 22 10.80 -12.68 22.39
C ARG A 22 11.64 -12.60 21.11
N ALA A 23 11.33 -13.43 20.11
CA ALA A 23 11.99 -13.36 18.81
C ALA A 23 11.60 -12.10 17.99
N MET A 24 10.53 -11.40 18.37
CA MET A 24 10.00 -10.20 17.72
C MET A 24 10.08 -8.94 18.61
N GLU A 25 10.77 -8.97 19.76
CA GLU A 25 10.88 -7.83 20.68
C GLU A 25 11.41 -6.53 20.00
N ALA A 26 12.18 -6.66 18.92
CA ALA A 26 12.67 -5.52 18.14
C ALA A 26 11.60 -4.87 17.22
N VAL A 27 10.40 -5.47 17.10
CA VAL A 27 9.34 -5.04 16.18
C VAL A 27 7.99 -4.98 16.90
N ASP A 28 7.98 -4.43 18.10
CA ASP A 28 6.73 -4.17 18.83
C ASP A 28 6.01 -2.97 18.19
N PHE A 29 4.77 -3.17 17.74
CA PHE A 29 3.96 -2.10 17.16
C PHE A 29 3.84 -0.87 18.08
N PHE A 30 3.76 -1.08 19.40
CA PHE A 30 3.63 0.00 20.39
C PHE A 30 4.90 0.86 20.50
N ASN A 31 6.06 0.29 20.13
CA ASN A 31 7.36 0.94 20.21
C ASN A 31 8.07 1.03 18.85
N VAL A 32 7.35 0.80 17.77
CA VAL A 32 7.93 0.77 16.42
C VAL A 32 8.74 2.03 16.10
N LEU A 33 8.23 3.21 16.47
CA LEU A 33 8.94 4.48 16.26
C LEU A 33 10.09 4.73 17.26
N THR A 34 10.19 3.91 18.30
CA THR A 34 11.26 3.95 19.32
C THR A 34 12.16 2.72 19.27
N GLY A 35 11.89 1.77 18.37
CA GLY A 35 12.81 0.67 18.09
C GLY A 35 14.15 1.20 17.58
N PRO A 36 15.31 0.59 17.95
CA PRO A 36 16.62 1.15 17.63
C PRO A 36 16.79 1.49 16.15
N GLU A 37 16.43 0.59 15.25
CA GLU A 37 16.57 0.76 13.81
C GLU A 37 15.71 1.90 13.24
N LEU A 38 14.47 2.07 13.75
CA LEU A 38 13.56 3.12 13.30
C LEU A 38 13.86 4.45 13.98
N LEU A 39 14.41 4.41 15.19
CA LEU A 39 14.87 5.60 15.90
C LEU A 39 16.08 6.22 15.17
N GLU A 40 17.09 5.43 14.80
CA GLU A 40 18.21 5.88 13.97
C GLU A 40 17.73 6.52 12.66
N THR A 41 16.77 5.87 11.97
CA THR A 41 16.18 6.43 10.75
C THR A 41 15.48 7.76 11.03
N THR A 42 14.77 7.87 12.15
CA THR A 42 14.10 9.10 12.54
C THR A 42 15.12 10.20 12.81
N GLU A 43 16.14 9.93 13.61
CA GLU A 43 17.18 10.87 13.99
C GLU A 43 18.00 11.36 12.78
N ALA A 44 18.33 10.46 11.84
CA ALA A 44 19.11 10.80 10.64
C ALA A 44 18.43 11.85 9.74
N TYR A 45 17.11 11.91 9.76
CA TYR A 45 16.34 12.86 8.93
C TYR A 45 15.81 14.07 9.69
N LEU A 46 15.90 14.10 11.03
CA LEU A 46 15.40 15.22 11.78
C LEU A 46 16.42 16.36 11.77
N PRO A 47 16.02 17.58 11.31
CA PRO A 47 16.83 18.75 11.48
C PRO A 47 16.91 19.13 12.97
N GLU A 48 17.92 19.92 13.36
CA GLU A 48 17.94 20.54 14.67
C GLU A 48 16.61 21.25 14.97
N HIS A 49 15.98 20.89 16.07
CA HIS A 49 14.67 21.43 16.44
C HIS A 49 14.61 21.74 17.94
N ARG A 50 13.77 22.69 18.27
CA ARG A 50 13.47 22.99 19.68
C ARG A 50 12.31 22.12 20.13
N GLU A 51 12.41 21.51 21.29
CA GLU A 51 11.30 20.88 22.01
C GLU A 51 10.16 21.89 22.22
N ARG A 52 9.10 21.76 21.44
CA ARG A 52 7.88 22.56 21.47
C ARG A 52 6.68 21.67 21.71
N LEU A 53 5.48 22.26 21.71
CA LEU A 53 4.22 21.53 21.91
C LEU A 53 4.01 20.38 20.90
N TYR A 54 4.52 20.53 19.68
CA TYR A 54 4.47 19.54 18.60
C TYR A 54 5.88 19.21 18.11
N PRO A 55 6.68 18.41 18.87
CA PRO A 55 7.95 17.90 18.38
C PRO A 55 7.71 16.94 17.19
N PRO A 56 8.72 16.63 16.38
CA PRO A 56 8.57 15.82 15.18
C PRO A 56 7.91 14.46 15.42
N THR A 57 8.33 13.74 16.46
CA THR A 57 7.77 12.41 16.81
C THR A 57 6.29 12.47 17.21
N VAL A 58 5.92 13.46 18.05
CA VAL A 58 4.53 13.72 18.43
C VAL A 58 3.72 14.13 17.18
N THR A 59 4.29 14.99 16.33
CA THR A 59 3.61 15.44 15.11
C THR A 59 3.36 14.25 14.17
N LEU A 60 4.34 13.37 13.97
CA LEU A 60 4.19 12.18 13.14
C LEU A 60 3.15 11.22 13.74
N SER A 61 3.19 10.96 15.05
CA SER A 61 2.20 10.14 15.75
C SER A 61 0.77 10.69 15.57
N MET A 62 0.57 11.99 15.77
CA MET A 62 -0.72 12.64 15.55
C MET A 62 -1.18 12.53 14.09
N PHE A 63 -0.26 12.65 13.12
CA PHE A 63 -0.59 12.56 11.70
C PHE A 63 -0.96 11.12 11.29
N MET A 64 -0.27 10.11 11.83
CA MET A 64 -0.65 8.72 11.64
C MET A 64 -2.01 8.40 12.28
N MET A 65 -2.27 8.89 13.49
CA MET A 65 -3.58 8.74 14.13
C MET A 65 -4.69 9.44 13.34
N GLN A 66 -4.38 10.56 12.70
CA GLN A 66 -5.29 11.25 11.78
C GLN A 66 -5.64 10.36 10.57
N ALA A 67 -4.63 9.69 9.96
CA ALA A 67 -4.82 8.76 8.86
C ALA A 67 -5.62 7.49 9.25
N LEU A 68 -5.54 7.06 10.51
CA LEU A 68 -6.28 5.89 11.04
C LEU A 68 -7.70 6.21 11.50
N ASN A 69 -8.08 7.49 11.60
CA ASN A 69 -9.37 7.93 12.11
C ASN A 69 -10.34 8.22 10.96
N GLU A 70 -11.62 7.85 11.11
CA GLU A 70 -12.67 8.18 10.14
C GLU A 70 -12.82 9.69 9.93
N ASP A 71 -12.71 10.49 11.02
CA ASP A 71 -12.57 11.94 10.93
C ASP A 71 -11.07 12.29 10.80
N GLY A 72 -10.56 12.28 9.58
CA GLY A 72 -9.18 12.63 9.24
C GLY A 72 -8.86 14.14 9.36
N SER A 73 -9.63 14.93 10.10
CA SER A 73 -9.40 16.38 10.22
C SER A 73 -8.26 16.73 11.17
N CYS A 74 -7.55 17.83 10.86
CA CYS A 74 -6.57 18.42 11.78
C CYS A 74 -7.19 18.79 13.13
N GLN A 75 -8.47 19.18 13.13
CA GLN A 75 -9.17 19.56 14.36
C GLN A 75 -9.36 18.35 15.28
N LYS A 76 -9.74 17.19 14.73
CA LYS A 76 -9.87 15.94 15.50
C LYS A 76 -8.52 15.54 16.12
N ALA A 77 -7.43 15.62 15.36
CA ALA A 77 -6.10 15.30 15.85
C ALA A 77 -5.66 16.23 17.02
N VAL A 78 -5.90 17.54 16.88
CA VAL A 78 -5.57 18.54 17.93
C VAL A 78 -6.45 18.36 19.17
N ASN A 79 -7.75 18.11 18.99
CA ASN A 79 -8.66 17.86 20.10
C ASN A 79 -8.28 16.60 20.87
N GLY A 80 -7.95 15.50 20.15
CA GLY A 80 -7.51 14.25 20.77
C GLY A 80 -6.20 14.42 21.56
N TRP A 81 -5.24 15.17 21.01
CA TRP A 81 -3.99 15.48 21.70
C TRP A 81 -4.23 16.34 22.97
N ALA A 82 -5.07 17.38 22.86
CA ALA A 82 -5.39 18.23 24.01
C ALA A 82 -6.10 17.44 25.11
N ALA A 83 -7.08 16.60 24.77
CA ALA A 83 -7.80 15.76 25.72
C ALA A 83 -6.87 14.76 26.42
N ARG A 84 -5.93 14.13 25.69
CA ARG A 84 -4.94 13.22 26.26
C ARG A 84 -4.05 13.93 27.29
N ARG A 85 -3.51 15.10 26.95
CA ARG A 85 -2.68 15.89 27.87
C ARG A 85 -3.41 16.19 29.19
N VAL A 86 -4.68 16.59 29.09
CA VAL A 86 -5.52 16.87 30.29
C VAL A 86 -5.74 15.58 31.09
N ALA A 87 -6.00 14.44 30.44
CA ALA A 87 -6.16 13.15 31.11
C ALA A 87 -4.87 12.66 31.82
N GLU A 88 -3.70 13.06 31.29
CA GLU A 88 -2.38 12.82 31.89
C GLU A 88 -2.00 13.84 32.98
N GLY A 89 -2.90 14.77 33.32
CA GLY A 89 -2.66 15.82 34.31
C GLY A 89 -1.73 16.96 33.82
N LEU A 90 -1.45 17.00 32.51
CA LEU A 90 -0.62 18.03 31.91
C LEU A 90 -1.44 19.29 31.61
N ARG A 91 -0.75 20.43 31.53
CA ARG A 91 -1.40 21.72 31.19
C ARG A 91 -2.11 21.63 29.83
N ALA A 92 -3.35 22.10 29.77
CA ALA A 92 -4.08 22.24 28.52
C ALA A 92 -3.33 23.13 27.52
N ASN A 93 -3.39 22.75 26.25
CA ASN A 93 -2.83 23.52 25.15
C ASN A 93 -3.93 24.13 24.28
N SER A 94 -3.53 25.05 23.41
CA SER A 94 -4.46 25.62 22.41
C SER A 94 -5.07 24.56 21.53
N ILE A 95 -6.37 24.63 21.30
CA ILE A 95 -7.14 23.77 20.38
C ILE A 95 -7.10 24.30 18.94
N HIS A 96 -6.40 25.41 18.65
CA HIS A 96 -6.23 25.91 17.29
C HIS A 96 -5.27 25.05 16.49
N THR A 97 -5.66 24.70 15.26
CA THR A 97 -4.91 23.77 14.38
C THR A 97 -3.63 24.36 13.80
N GLY A 98 -3.48 25.70 13.75
CA GLY A 98 -2.37 26.36 13.06
C GLY A 98 -0.97 25.94 13.52
N GLY A 99 -0.78 25.67 14.82
CA GLY A 99 0.49 25.16 15.37
C GLY A 99 0.81 23.76 14.85
N TYR A 100 -0.16 22.88 14.86
CA TYR A 100 -0.05 21.52 14.34
C TYR A 100 0.14 21.49 12.81
N CYS A 101 -0.60 22.30 12.05
CA CYS A 101 -0.43 22.38 10.59
C CYS A 101 1.00 22.79 10.21
N ARG A 102 1.55 23.81 10.88
CA ARG A 102 2.96 24.21 10.68
C ARG A 102 3.96 23.13 11.12
N ALA A 103 3.65 22.36 12.16
CA ALA A 103 4.50 21.23 12.56
C ALA A 103 4.49 20.12 11.48
N ARG A 104 3.34 19.76 10.92
CA ARG A 104 3.23 18.83 9.79
C ARG A 104 4.03 19.29 8.56
N GLN A 105 4.00 20.59 8.24
CA GLN A 105 4.79 21.14 7.14
C GLN A 105 6.29 20.94 7.32
N ARG A 106 6.79 21.07 8.57
CA ARG A 106 8.22 20.89 8.90
C ARG A 106 8.70 19.44 8.92
N LEU A 107 7.80 18.45 9.04
CA LEU A 107 8.22 17.05 8.97
C LEU A 107 8.90 16.75 7.62
N PRO A 108 10.12 16.17 7.59
CA PRO A 108 10.75 15.76 6.35
C PRO A 108 9.96 14.63 5.70
N VAL A 109 9.61 14.76 4.44
CA VAL A 109 8.91 13.69 3.70
C VAL A 109 9.79 12.45 3.56
N GLU A 110 11.10 12.65 3.38
CA GLU A 110 12.08 11.55 3.25
C GLU A 110 12.14 10.69 4.52
N MET A 111 11.97 11.27 5.70
CA MET A 111 11.87 10.52 6.95
C MET A 111 10.66 9.57 6.91
N VAL A 112 9.49 10.07 6.54
CA VAL A 112 8.26 9.25 6.50
C VAL A 112 8.37 8.16 5.43
N ARG A 113 8.96 8.49 4.27
CA ARG A 113 9.26 7.55 3.19
C ARG A 113 10.21 6.45 3.65
N ALA A 114 11.32 6.81 4.30
CA ALA A 114 12.31 5.87 4.83
C ALA A 114 11.69 4.93 5.89
N LEU A 115 10.92 5.47 6.84
CA LEU A 115 10.20 4.68 7.83
C LEU A 115 9.20 3.72 7.21
N THR A 116 8.49 4.14 6.15
CA THR A 116 7.55 3.27 5.43
C THR A 116 8.28 2.10 4.78
N ARG A 117 9.37 2.37 4.05
CA ARG A 117 10.19 1.34 3.40
C ARG A 117 10.80 0.39 4.41
N GLN A 118 11.39 0.90 5.47
CA GLN A 118 12.04 0.10 6.52
C GLN A 118 11.01 -0.79 7.24
N THR A 119 9.83 -0.27 7.59
CA THR A 119 8.75 -1.06 8.18
C THR A 119 8.26 -2.15 7.21
N GLY A 120 8.15 -1.83 5.92
CA GLY A 120 7.81 -2.79 4.87
C GLY A 120 8.85 -3.89 4.73
N GLU A 121 10.13 -3.54 4.73
CA GLU A 121 11.24 -4.48 4.66
C GLU A 121 11.29 -5.41 5.87
N LEU A 122 11.13 -4.88 7.10
CA LEU A 122 11.03 -5.69 8.32
C LEU A 122 9.91 -6.74 8.19
N LEU A 123 8.74 -6.33 7.69
CA LEU A 123 7.61 -7.22 7.45
C LEU A 123 7.82 -8.22 6.31
N SER A 124 8.71 -7.96 5.38
CA SER A 124 9.05 -8.87 4.28
C SER A 124 10.15 -9.85 4.66
N THR A 125 11.12 -9.44 5.48
CA THR A 125 12.30 -10.24 5.83
C THR A 125 12.11 -11.08 7.08
N ARG A 126 11.36 -10.60 8.08
CA ARG A 126 11.16 -11.29 9.37
C ARG A 126 9.95 -12.22 9.43
N VAL A 127 9.19 -12.35 8.32
CA VAL A 127 8.10 -13.33 8.27
C VAL A 127 8.63 -14.76 8.21
N PRO A 128 7.91 -15.76 8.79
CA PRO A 128 8.28 -17.15 8.67
C PRO A 128 8.44 -17.61 7.23
N GLY A 129 9.43 -18.46 6.95
CA GLY A 129 9.66 -19.01 5.61
C GLY A 129 8.43 -19.70 5.01
N GLY A 130 7.58 -20.32 5.84
CA GLY A 130 6.33 -20.94 5.42
C GLY A 130 5.25 -19.96 4.92
N TRP A 131 5.42 -18.65 5.13
CA TRP A 131 4.52 -17.64 4.54
C TRP A 131 4.98 -17.19 3.15
N ARG A 132 6.21 -17.52 2.75
CA ARG A 132 6.79 -17.19 1.45
C ARG A 132 6.46 -18.26 0.44
N TRP A 133 6.27 -17.85 -0.80
CA TRP A 133 6.12 -18.77 -1.90
C TRP A 133 7.46 -19.43 -2.23
N ARG A 134 7.61 -20.74 -1.96
CA ARG A 134 8.86 -21.50 -2.15
C ARG A 134 10.09 -20.84 -1.50
N GLY A 135 9.90 -20.19 -0.35
CA GLY A 135 10.97 -19.45 0.34
C GLY A 135 11.31 -18.10 -0.28
N ARG A 136 10.70 -17.71 -1.40
CA ARG A 136 10.93 -16.47 -2.15
C ARG A 136 9.97 -15.37 -1.73
N VAL A 137 10.41 -14.13 -1.81
CA VAL A 137 9.54 -12.97 -1.63
C VAL A 137 8.81 -12.69 -2.94
N VAL A 138 7.49 -12.69 -2.89
CA VAL A 138 6.63 -12.29 -4.02
C VAL A 138 6.16 -10.87 -3.80
N LYS A 139 6.40 -10.01 -4.78
CA LYS A 139 6.08 -8.58 -4.78
C LYS A 139 4.96 -8.30 -5.77
N LEU A 140 3.83 -7.89 -5.24
CA LEU A 140 2.66 -7.49 -6.00
C LEU A 140 2.81 -6.05 -6.46
N VAL A 141 2.52 -5.78 -7.74
CA VAL A 141 2.55 -4.44 -8.30
C VAL A 141 1.21 -4.10 -8.92
N ASP A 142 0.67 -2.94 -8.57
CA ASP A 142 -0.54 -2.41 -9.18
C ASP A 142 -0.63 -0.89 -8.97
N GLY A 143 -1.43 -0.23 -9.80
CA GLY A 143 -1.67 1.20 -9.77
C GLY A 143 -3.06 1.58 -9.32
N THR A 144 -3.19 2.79 -8.81
CA THR A 144 -4.50 3.37 -8.45
C THR A 144 -4.52 4.89 -8.59
N GLY A 145 -5.71 5.47 -8.76
CA GLY A 145 -5.91 6.93 -8.74
C GLY A 145 -6.23 7.44 -7.35
N ILE A 146 -5.72 8.64 -7.02
CA ILE A 146 -5.96 9.36 -5.77
C ILE A 146 -6.33 10.79 -6.13
N SER A 147 -7.45 11.30 -5.59
CA SER A 147 -7.86 12.69 -5.76
C SER A 147 -7.44 13.55 -4.57
N MET A 148 -7.46 14.87 -4.77
CA MET A 148 -7.07 15.84 -3.74
C MET A 148 -7.86 17.14 -3.89
N PRO A 149 -7.78 18.09 -2.93
CA PRO A 149 -8.50 19.36 -2.99
C PRO A 149 -8.22 20.16 -4.26
N ASP A 150 -9.27 20.79 -4.78
CA ASP A 150 -9.22 21.62 -5.98
C ASP A 150 -8.58 22.98 -5.65
N THR A 151 -7.25 23.00 -5.56
CA THR A 151 -6.44 24.21 -5.43
C THR A 151 -5.64 24.47 -6.70
N GLN A 152 -5.24 25.70 -6.93
CA GLN A 152 -4.43 26.07 -8.08
C GLN A 152 -3.11 25.30 -8.10
N GLU A 153 -2.46 25.13 -6.95
CA GLU A 153 -1.20 24.40 -6.83
C GLU A 153 -1.37 22.91 -7.14
N ASN A 154 -2.43 22.28 -6.58
CA ASN A 154 -2.71 20.87 -6.86
C ASN A 154 -3.08 20.63 -8.32
N GLN A 155 -3.87 21.52 -8.95
CA GLN A 155 -4.20 21.44 -10.38
C GLN A 155 -2.98 21.61 -11.28
N ALA A 156 -2.01 22.44 -10.89
CA ALA A 156 -0.79 22.65 -11.65
C ALA A 156 0.10 21.39 -11.69
N TRP A 157 0.16 20.63 -10.58
CA TRP A 157 0.98 19.43 -10.45
C TRP A 157 0.24 18.14 -10.83
N TYR A 158 -1.05 18.06 -10.50
CA TYR A 158 -1.92 16.89 -10.68
C TYR A 158 -3.19 17.31 -11.40
N PRO A 159 -3.11 17.68 -12.69
CA PRO A 159 -4.27 18.22 -13.39
C PRO A 159 -5.44 17.26 -13.39
N GLN A 160 -6.66 17.81 -13.39
CA GLN A 160 -7.87 17.02 -13.58
C GLN A 160 -7.84 16.23 -14.90
N PRO A 161 -8.58 15.10 -15.01
CA PRO A 161 -8.68 14.35 -16.26
C PRO A 161 -9.19 15.21 -17.41
N SER A 162 -8.56 15.11 -18.59
CA SER A 162 -8.94 15.86 -19.81
C SER A 162 -10.33 15.51 -20.34
N SER A 163 -10.90 14.37 -19.90
CA SER A 163 -12.28 13.97 -20.23
C SER A 163 -13.35 14.78 -19.51
N GLN A 164 -12.97 15.61 -18.54
CA GLN A 164 -13.87 16.48 -17.78
C GLN A 164 -13.71 17.93 -18.23
N ALA A 165 -14.83 18.66 -18.27
CA ALA A 165 -14.80 20.09 -18.60
C ALA A 165 -13.92 20.85 -17.59
N GLU A 166 -13.24 21.89 -18.08
CA GLU A 166 -12.30 22.68 -17.26
C GLU A 166 -12.97 23.25 -16.01
N GLY A 167 -12.31 23.10 -14.87
CA GLY A 167 -12.76 23.55 -13.55
C GLY A 167 -13.93 22.76 -12.96
N VAL A 168 -14.26 21.57 -13.50
CA VAL A 168 -15.28 20.67 -12.98
C VAL A 168 -14.66 19.47 -12.26
N GLY A 169 -13.47 19.04 -12.72
CA GLY A 169 -12.75 17.91 -12.16
C GLY A 169 -11.85 18.29 -10.97
N PHE A 170 -11.61 17.31 -10.11
CA PHE A 170 -10.61 17.42 -9.06
C PHE A 170 -9.23 17.03 -9.58
N PRO A 171 -8.14 17.58 -9.00
CA PRO A 171 -6.79 17.10 -9.26
C PRO A 171 -6.69 15.61 -9.02
N LEU A 172 -6.00 14.88 -9.90
CA LEU A 172 -5.89 13.43 -9.86
C LEU A 172 -4.44 12.98 -10.00
N ALA A 173 -3.93 12.30 -8.99
CA ALA A 173 -2.65 11.62 -9.01
C ALA A 173 -2.82 10.13 -9.32
N ARG A 174 -1.76 9.54 -9.88
CA ARG A 174 -1.56 8.09 -10.00
C ARG A 174 -0.58 7.64 -8.94
N LEU A 175 -0.91 6.58 -8.22
CA LEU A 175 -0.05 5.91 -7.26
C LEU A 175 0.26 4.50 -7.79
N ILE A 176 1.53 4.10 -7.73
CA ILE A 176 1.97 2.71 -7.91
C ILE A 176 2.50 2.22 -6.58
N GLY A 177 2.07 1.03 -6.17
CA GLY A 177 2.56 0.37 -4.96
C GLY A 177 3.28 -0.94 -5.26
N VAL A 178 4.38 -1.20 -4.56
CA VAL A 178 5.04 -2.50 -4.48
C VAL A 178 4.70 -3.10 -3.11
N ILE A 179 3.97 -4.21 -3.10
CA ILE A 179 3.38 -4.78 -1.88
C ILE A 179 3.85 -6.22 -1.70
N CYS A 180 4.31 -6.59 -0.51
CA CYS A 180 4.69 -7.96 -0.18
C CYS A 180 3.48 -8.89 -0.15
N LEU A 181 3.51 -9.99 -0.90
CA LEU A 181 2.41 -10.97 -0.89
C LEU A 181 2.22 -11.60 0.49
N SER A 182 3.29 -11.97 1.18
CA SER A 182 3.22 -12.69 2.46
C SER A 182 2.57 -11.85 3.57
N SER A 183 3.05 -10.63 3.78
CA SER A 183 2.61 -9.76 4.89
C SER A 183 1.52 -8.78 4.49
N GLY A 184 1.40 -8.44 3.20
CA GLY A 184 0.56 -7.35 2.71
C GLY A 184 1.15 -5.96 2.95
N ALA A 185 2.40 -5.86 3.41
CA ALA A 185 3.05 -4.57 3.65
C ALA A 185 3.46 -3.88 2.35
N VAL A 186 3.33 -2.56 2.31
CA VAL A 186 3.89 -1.71 1.25
C VAL A 186 5.40 -1.63 1.44
N LEU A 187 6.15 -2.05 0.41
CA LEU A 187 7.61 -2.01 0.38
C LEU A 187 8.11 -0.68 -0.18
N ASP A 188 7.43 -0.18 -1.20
CA ASP A 188 7.70 1.10 -1.80
C ASP A 188 6.49 1.61 -2.59
N ALA A 189 6.49 2.90 -2.91
CA ALA A 189 5.44 3.53 -3.72
C ALA A 189 5.98 4.73 -4.49
N ALA A 190 5.33 5.05 -5.62
CA ALA A 190 5.59 6.27 -6.36
C ALA A 190 4.27 6.95 -6.74
N MET A 191 4.21 8.25 -6.59
CA MET A 191 3.06 9.09 -6.97
C MET A 191 3.47 10.08 -8.05
N GLY A 192 2.62 10.21 -9.06
CA GLY A 192 2.81 11.17 -10.15
C GLY A 192 1.47 11.66 -10.71
N PRO A 193 1.47 12.62 -11.64
CA PRO A 193 0.25 13.09 -12.28
C PRO A 193 -0.44 11.95 -13.05
N HIS A 194 -1.78 11.98 -13.09
CA HIS A 194 -2.56 10.97 -13.82
C HIS A 194 -2.36 11.03 -15.34
N ALA A 195 -2.08 12.21 -15.88
CA ALA A 195 -1.87 12.47 -17.31
C ALA A 195 -0.56 13.22 -17.54
N GLY A 196 0.04 13.06 -18.73
CA GLY A 196 1.28 13.72 -19.13
C GLY A 196 2.39 12.76 -19.53
N LYS A 197 3.47 13.28 -20.15
CA LYS A 197 4.65 12.49 -20.49
C LYS A 197 5.36 12.01 -19.21
N GLY A 198 5.73 10.73 -19.15
CA GLY A 198 6.43 10.13 -18.00
C GLY A 198 5.55 9.75 -16.80
N SER A 199 4.26 10.09 -16.82
CA SER A 199 3.31 9.78 -15.74
C SER A 199 2.60 8.44 -15.89
N SER A 200 3.01 7.60 -16.83
CA SER A 200 2.46 6.24 -16.98
C SER A 200 2.82 5.37 -15.77
N GLU A 201 2.00 4.37 -15.49
CA GLU A 201 2.28 3.39 -14.43
C GLU A 201 3.66 2.74 -14.60
N LEU A 202 4.02 2.38 -15.83
CA LEU A 202 5.35 1.86 -16.16
C LEU A 202 6.47 2.89 -15.90
N GLY A 203 6.19 4.19 -16.10
CA GLY A 203 7.12 5.27 -15.79
C GLY A 203 7.41 5.38 -14.30
N LEU A 204 6.36 5.34 -13.47
CA LEU A 204 6.47 5.36 -12.02
C LEU A 204 7.12 4.08 -11.50
N LEU A 205 6.76 2.91 -12.03
CA LEU A 205 7.35 1.63 -11.62
C LEU A 205 8.86 1.59 -11.86
N ARG A 206 9.37 2.17 -12.95
CA ARG A 206 10.83 2.24 -13.19
C ARG A 206 11.58 2.97 -12.07
N SER A 207 10.97 3.96 -11.42
CA SER A 207 11.60 4.64 -10.27
C SER A 207 11.64 3.78 -9.01
N LEU A 208 10.92 2.66 -8.98
CA LEU A 208 10.82 1.72 -7.84
C LEU A 208 11.74 0.49 -8.01
N GLY A 209 12.69 0.52 -8.94
CA GLY A 209 13.59 -0.60 -9.20
C GLY A 209 14.35 -1.09 -7.95
N ALA A 210 14.72 -0.18 -7.06
CA ALA A 210 15.39 -0.50 -5.79
C ALA A 210 14.51 -1.31 -4.80
N ALA A 211 13.21 -1.38 -5.04
CA ALA A 211 12.32 -2.21 -4.23
C ALA A 211 12.38 -3.71 -4.57
N PHE A 212 13.19 -4.12 -5.55
CA PHE A 212 13.35 -5.50 -5.99
C PHE A 212 14.79 -5.98 -5.76
N SER A 213 14.93 -7.22 -5.30
CA SER A 213 16.21 -7.88 -5.02
C SER A 213 16.33 -9.18 -5.81
N PRO A 214 17.53 -9.64 -6.14
CA PRO A 214 17.75 -10.95 -6.78
C PRO A 214 17.04 -12.06 -6.00
N GLY A 215 16.34 -12.95 -6.72
CA GLY A 215 15.55 -14.02 -6.13
C GLY A 215 14.09 -13.68 -5.85
N ASP A 216 13.67 -12.42 -5.92
CA ASP A 216 12.26 -12.03 -5.81
C ASP A 216 11.43 -12.51 -7.01
N VAL A 217 10.12 -12.49 -6.84
CA VAL A 217 9.15 -12.69 -7.92
C VAL A 217 8.23 -11.48 -8.01
N MET A 218 8.23 -10.80 -9.13
CA MET A 218 7.26 -9.73 -9.41
C MET A 218 5.98 -10.32 -10.01
N LEU A 219 4.84 -10.03 -9.40
CA LEU A 219 3.52 -10.49 -9.80
C LEU A 219 2.63 -9.29 -10.14
N ALA A 220 2.19 -9.19 -11.39
CA ALA A 220 1.38 -8.07 -11.86
C ALA A 220 0.39 -8.50 -12.97
N ASP A 221 -0.44 -7.58 -13.43
CA ASP A 221 -1.41 -7.84 -14.48
C ASP A 221 -0.83 -7.73 -15.91
N ALA A 222 -1.70 -7.85 -16.92
CA ALA A 222 -1.34 -7.80 -18.33
C ALA A 222 -0.76 -6.45 -18.79
N PHE A 223 -1.05 -5.36 -18.08
CA PHE A 223 -0.53 -4.04 -18.42
C PHE A 223 0.99 -3.97 -18.28
N TYR A 224 1.55 -4.70 -17.29
CA TYR A 224 2.99 -4.74 -17.03
C TYR A 224 3.73 -5.75 -17.91
N CYS A 225 3.03 -6.60 -18.68
CA CYS A 225 3.64 -7.61 -19.54
C CYS A 225 4.23 -7.00 -20.82
N ASN A 226 5.43 -6.45 -20.71
CA ASN A 226 6.17 -5.91 -21.84
C ASN A 226 7.65 -6.34 -21.82
N TYR A 227 8.26 -6.39 -23.01
CA TYR A 227 9.62 -6.86 -23.22
C TYR A 227 10.65 -6.21 -22.29
N PHE A 228 10.70 -4.88 -22.27
CA PHE A 228 11.75 -4.14 -21.56
C PHE A 228 11.62 -4.28 -20.03
N LEU A 229 10.39 -4.34 -19.50
CA LEU A 229 10.18 -4.56 -18.07
C LEU A 229 10.65 -5.97 -17.67
N ILE A 230 10.27 -6.98 -18.44
CA ILE A 230 10.68 -8.37 -18.19
C ILE A 230 12.20 -8.50 -18.28
N ALA A 231 12.83 -7.96 -19.34
CA ALA A 231 14.27 -8.02 -19.51
C ALA A 231 15.02 -7.29 -18.38
N THR A 232 14.52 -6.12 -17.92
CA THR A 232 15.10 -5.38 -16.79
C THR A 232 15.09 -6.21 -15.52
N HIS A 233 13.96 -6.83 -15.18
CA HIS A 233 13.83 -7.65 -13.97
C HIS A 233 14.67 -8.93 -14.07
N ALA A 234 14.65 -9.62 -15.22
CA ALA A 234 15.45 -10.79 -15.46
C ALA A 234 16.96 -10.50 -15.31
N ALA A 235 17.44 -9.38 -15.86
CA ALA A 235 18.83 -8.95 -15.70
C ALA A 235 19.20 -8.64 -14.24
N ALA A 236 18.23 -8.21 -13.43
CA ALA A 236 18.39 -7.98 -12.00
C ALA A 236 18.22 -9.27 -11.15
N GLY A 237 18.04 -10.45 -11.77
CA GLY A 237 17.80 -11.71 -11.08
C GLY A 237 16.42 -11.80 -10.40
N VAL A 238 15.47 -11.00 -10.86
CA VAL A 238 14.07 -10.99 -10.39
C VAL A 238 13.21 -11.71 -11.40
N ASP A 239 12.50 -12.74 -10.97
CA ASP A 239 11.53 -13.40 -11.82
C ASP A 239 10.23 -12.62 -11.93
N VAL A 240 9.52 -12.80 -13.03
CA VAL A 240 8.22 -12.19 -13.26
C VAL A 240 7.15 -13.24 -13.52
N LEU A 241 5.92 -12.94 -13.14
CA LEU A 241 4.73 -13.70 -13.52
C LEU A 241 3.59 -12.73 -13.85
N PHE A 242 3.25 -12.63 -15.12
CA PHE A 242 2.25 -11.70 -15.64
C PHE A 242 1.19 -12.44 -16.45
N GLU A 243 0.01 -11.86 -16.59
CA GLU A 243 -0.90 -12.22 -17.67
C GLU A 243 -0.38 -11.58 -18.96
N GLN A 244 -0.48 -12.30 -20.07
CA GLN A 244 -0.04 -11.81 -21.37
C GLN A 244 -0.84 -10.57 -21.80
N ASN A 245 -0.17 -9.59 -22.35
CA ASN A 245 -0.81 -8.45 -22.98
C ASN A 245 -1.59 -8.89 -24.21
N GLY A 246 -2.85 -8.44 -24.33
CA GLY A 246 -3.75 -8.83 -25.44
C GLY A 246 -3.28 -8.44 -26.84
N ALA A 247 -2.28 -7.58 -26.98
CA ALA A 247 -1.68 -7.24 -28.27
C ALA A 247 -0.76 -8.34 -28.82
N ARG A 248 -0.33 -9.31 -27.99
CA ARG A 248 0.53 -10.42 -28.41
C ARG A 248 -0.29 -11.68 -28.66
N ILE A 249 -0.01 -12.35 -29.77
CA ILE A 249 -0.63 -13.63 -30.15
C ILE A 249 0.37 -14.75 -29.83
N THR A 250 0.00 -15.66 -28.94
CA THR A 250 0.77 -16.87 -28.62
C THR A 250 0.44 -17.99 -29.61
N ASP A 251 1.48 -18.59 -30.18
CA ASP A 251 1.39 -19.83 -30.98
C ASP A 251 2.17 -20.95 -30.27
N PHE A 252 1.45 -21.82 -29.57
CA PHE A 252 2.03 -22.96 -28.82
C PHE A 252 2.69 -24.05 -29.69
N ARG A 253 2.65 -23.91 -31.00
CA ARG A 253 3.39 -24.81 -31.93
C ARG A 253 4.83 -24.36 -32.11
N ARG A 254 5.17 -23.11 -31.70
CA ARG A 254 6.51 -22.53 -31.79
C ARG A 254 7.26 -22.73 -30.50
N GLY A 255 8.60 -22.67 -30.58
CA GLY A 255 9.50 -22.79 -29.41
C GLY A 255 9.63 -24.22 -28.91
N HIS A 256 10.05 -24.40 -27.68
CA HIS A 256 10.28 -25.69 -27.04
C HIS A 256 9.06 -26.06 -26.16
N ALA A 257 8.33 -27.10 -26.54
CA ALA A 257 7.16 -27.57 -25.82
C ALA A 257 7.59 -28.21 -24.47
N LEU A 258 6.96 -27.80 -23.39
CA LEU A 258 7.14 -28.33 -22.03
C LEU A 258 5.94 -29.23 -21.63
N GLY A 259 4.80 -29.02 -22.26
CA GLY A 259 3.56 -29.73 -22.02
C GLY A 259 2.40 -29.15 -22.83
N GLU A 260 1.19 -29.57 -22.52
CA GLU A 260 0.00 -29.08 -23.21
C GLU A 260 -0.18 -27.56 -22.94
N ARG A 261 -0.04 -26.75 -24.03
CA ARG A 261 -0.14 -25.30 -23.97
C ARG A 261 0.78 -24.68 -22.91
N ASP A 262 2.01 -25.19 -22.87
CA ASP A 262 3.11 -24.77 -22.01
C ASP A 262 4.40 -24.92 -22.83
N HIS A 263 5.09 -23.81 -23.10
CA HIS A 263 6.29 -23.80 -23.93
C HIS A 263 7.28 -22.68 -23.55
N LEU A 264 8.53 -22.88 -23.92
CA LEU A 264 9.55 -21.82 -23.95
C LEU A 264 9.56 -21.17 -25.33
N VAL A 265 9.59 -19.86 -25.37
CA VAL A 265 9.65 -19.10 -26.61
C VAL A 265 10.58 -17.91 -26.46
N CYS A 266 11.32 -17.61 -27.55
CA CYS A 266 12.14 -16.41 -27.61
C CYS A 266 11.29 -15.22 -28.12
N TRP A 267 11.24 -14.17 -27.35
CA TRP A 267 10.64 -12.91 -27.75
C TRP A 267 11.71 -11.99 -28.35
N PRO A 268 11.59 -11.55 -29.62
CA PRO A 268 12.51 -10.62 -30.18
C PRO A 268 12.35 -9.23 -29.53
N LYS A 269 13.46 -8.51 -29.40
CA LYS A 269 13.47 -7.10 -28.94
C LYS A 269 12.59 -6.26 -29.88
N PRO A 270 11.67 -5.43 -29.37
CA PRO A 270 10.93 -4.48 -30.18
C PRO A 270 11.88 -3.57 -30.97
N THR A 271 11.65 -3.42 -32.27
CA THR A 271 12.51 -2.63 -33.17
C THR A 271 12.49 -1.13 -32.89
N ALA A 272 11.39 -0.61 -32.37
CA ALA A 272 11.26 0.79 -31.99
C ALA A 272 11.88 1.03 -30.61
N CYS A 273 12.83 1.95 -30.52
CA CYS A 273 13.32 2.47 -29.24
C CYS A 273 12.21 3.30 -28.59
N PRO A 274 11.80 2.97 -27.36
CA PRO A 274 10.79 3.77 -26.65
C PRO A 274 11.27 5.21 -26.36
N ASP A 275 10.39 6.20 -26.42
CA ASP A 275 10.71 7.62 -26.18
C ASP A 275 11.37 7.92 -24.83
N TRP A 276 11.15 7.07 -23.82
CA TRP A 276 11.72 7.22 -22.48
C TRP A 276 13.14 6.65 -22.36
N MET A 277 13.66 5.98 -23.40
CA MET A 277 14.92 5.26 -23.38
C MET A 277 15.95 5.94 -24.26
N THR A 278 17.20 6.01 -23.80
CA THR A 278 18.30 6.47 -24.66
C THR A 278 18.69 5.38 -25.65
N PRO A 279 19.25 5.72 -26.84
CA PRO A 279 19.77 4.70 -27.78
C PRO A 279 20.80 3.76 -27.16
N GLN A 280 21.66 4.25 -26.26
CA GLN A 280 22.66 3.45 -25.56
C GLN A 280 21.98 2.43 -24.62
N LEU A 281 20.97 2.87 -23.84
CA LEU A 281 20.22 1.98 -22.98
C LEU A 281 19.45 0.95 -23.81
N TYR A 282 18.82 1.35 -24.92
CA TYR A 282 18.15 0.42 -25.83
C TYR A 282 19.11 -0.62 -26.38
N ALA A 283 20.32 -0.23 -26.79
CA ALA A 283 21.35 -1.14 -27.30
C ALA A 283 21.84 -2.14 -26.25
N SER A 284 21.78 -1.79 -24.96
CA SER A 284 22.20 -2.70 -23.89
C SER A 284 21.22 -3.85 -23.60
N PHE A 285 19.97 -3.77 -24.07
CA PHE A 285 19.02 -4.86 -23.93
C PHE A 285 19.34 -6.01 -24.90
N PRO A 286 19.12 -7.28 -24.49
CA PRO A 286 19.35 -8.43 -25.36
C PRO A 286 18.45 -8.37 -26.59
N ASP A 287 18.88 -8.96 -27.71
CA ASP A 287 18.08 -8.97 -28.95
C ASP A 287 16.90 -9.95 -28.88
N GLU A 288 17.03 -10.97 -28.01
CA GLU A 288 16.00 -11.95 -27.73
C GLU A 288 15.88 -12.22 -26.22
N LEU A 289 14.68 -12.48 -25.76
CA LEU A 289 14.38 -12.80 -24.37
C LEU A 289 13.61 -14.13 -24.33
N THR A 290 14.20 -15.15 -23.70
CA THR A 290 13.51 -16.43 -23.47
C THR A 290 12.51 -16.26 -22.33
N VAL A 291 11.24 -16.59 -22.61
CA VAL A 291 10.16 -16.61 -21.63
C VAL A 291 9.39 -17.93 -21.72
N ARG A 292 8.70 -18.28 -20.65
CA ARG A 292 7.72 -19.38 -20.63
C ARG A 292 6.34 -18.79 -20.75
N GLU A 293 5.59 -19.21 -21.77
CA GLU A 293 4.18 -18.93 -21.94
C GLU A 293 3.37 -20.18 -21.57
N VAL A 294 2.39 -20.02 -20.70
CA VAL A 294 1.56 -21.13 -20.24
C VAL A 294 0.09 -20.74 -20.19
N ARG A 295 -0.78 -21.55 -20.81
CA ARG A 295 -2.23 -21.32 -20.76
C ARG A 295 -2.83 -21.95 -19.52
N VAL A 296 -3.50 -21.13 -18.71
CA VAL A 296 -4.19 -21.55 -17.50
C VAL A 296 -5.61 -20.98 -17.53
N GLY A 297 -6.60 -21.86 -17.55
CA GLY A 297 -7.99 -21.43 -17.78
C GLY A 297 -8.13 -20.65 -19.10
N GLY A 298 -8.74 -19.49 -19.07
CA GLY A 298 -8.88 -18.60 -20.23
C GLY A 298 -7.70 -17.64 -20.47
N LYS A 299 -6.65 -17.69 -19.63
CA LYS A 299 -5.53 -16.74 -19.62
C LYS A 299 -4.23 -17.37 -20.11
N ILE A 300 -3.35 -16.57 -20.67
CA ILE A 300 -1.96 -16.94 -20.93
C ILE A 300 -1.09 -16.20 -19.92
N LEU A 301 -0.30 -16.94 -19.16
CA LEU A 301 0.68 -16.40 -18.24
C LEU A 301 2.05 -16.38 -18.91
N VAL A 302 2.82 -15.36 -18.63
CA VAL A 302 4.21 -15.16 -19.08
C VAL A 302 5.11 -15.07 -17.87
N THR A 303 6.20 -15.85 -17.88
CA THR A 303 7.14 -15.87 -16.77
C THR A 303 8.58 -16.10 -17.22
N THR A 304 9.53 -15.62 -16.41
CA THR A 304 10.97 -15.93 -16.53
C THR A 304 11.38 -17.18 -15.77
N MET A 305 10.46 -17.81 -15.03
CA MET A 305 10.66 -19.09 -14.34
C MET A 305 10.56 -20.25 -15.34
N LEU A 306 11.68 -20.58 -15.97
CA LEU A 306 11.72 -21.49 -17.12
C LEU A 306 11.66 -22.99 -16.74
N GLU A 307 12.09 -23.34 -15.51
CA GLU A 307 12.22 -24.73 -15.05
C GLU A 307 10.86 -25.35 -14.71
N HIS A 308 10.21 -25.95 -15.74
CA HIS A 308 8.87 -26.53 -15.61
C HIS A 308 8.80 -27.77 -14.68
N ARG A 309 9.93 -28.48 -14.51
CA ARG A 309 10.02 -29.65 -13.62
C ARG A 309 9.96 -29.27 -12.15
N THR A 310 10.45 -28.08 -11.80
CA THR A 310 10.46 -27.56 -10.43
C THR A 310 9.24 -26.66 -10.16
N ILE A 311 8.74 -25.95 -11.17
CA ILE A 311 7.60 -25.02 -11.04
C ILE A 311 6.56 -25.41 -12.09
N GLY A 312 5.56 -26.17 -11.65
CA GLY A 312 4.51 -26.69 -12.51
C GLY A 312 3.48 -25.63 -12.93
N LYS A 313 2.71 -25.95 -13.98
CA LYS A 313 1.62 -25.11 -14.50
C LYS A 313 0.56 -24.78 -13.44
N SER A 314 0.17 -25.76 -12.62
CA SER A 314 -0.79 -25.58 -11.52
C SER A 314 -0.28 -24.55 -10.51
N GLU A 315 0.99 -24.66 -10.14
CA GLU A 315 1.62 -23.79 -9.17
C GLU A 315 1.72 -22.33 -9.67
N LEU A 316 2.03 -22.12 -10.96
CA LEU A 316 1.99 -20.79 -11.56
C LEU A 316 0.57 -20.22 -11.58
N SER A 317 -0.43 -21.06 -11.82
CA SER A 317 -1.84 -20.68 -11.76
C SER A 317 -2.27 -20.23 -10.37
N GLU A 318 -1.90 -21.00 -9.36
CA GLU A 318 -2.19 -20.70 -7.96
C GLU A 318 -1.51 -19.40 -7.52
N LEU A 319 -0.22 -19.24 -7.87
CA LEU A 319 0.51 -18.00 -7.58
C LEU A 319 -0.13 -16.80 -8.29
N TYR A 320 -0.47 -16.94 -9.58
CA TYR A 320 -1.11 -15.84 -10.31
C TYR A 320 -2.48 -15.47 -9.71
N GLY A 321 -3.21 -16.44 -9.20
CA GLY A 321 -4.46 -16.21 -8.46
C GLY A 321 -4.28 -15.29 -7.24
N GLN A 322 -3.10 -15.30 -6.61
CA GLN A 322 -2.78 -14.42 -5.49
C GLN A 322 -2.60 -12.95 -5.89
N ARG A 323 -2.46 -12.63 -7.19
CA ARG A 323 -2.38 -11.25 -7.68
C ARG A 323 -3.54 -10.40 -7.19
N TRP A 324 -4.74 -10.95 -7.08
CA TRP A 324 -5.91 -10.24 -6.58
C TRP A 324 -5.72 -9.59 -5.20
N ASN A 325 -4.76 -10.07 -4.41
CA ASN A 325 -4.49 -9.50 -3.10
C ASN A 325 -4.05 -8.03 -3.16
N VAL A 326 -3.38 -7.57 -4.23
CA VAL A 326 -2.98 -6.15 -4.38
C VAL A 326 -4.20 -5.24 -4.46
N GLU A 327 -5.26 -5.66 -5.14
CA GLU A 327 -6.52 -4.91 -5.23
C GLU A 327 -7.19 -4.78 -3.86
N LEU A 328 -7.09 -5.83 -3.01
CA LEU A 328 -7.60 -5.80 -1.64
C LEU A 328 -6.76 -4.87 -0.75
N ASP A 329 -5.44 -4.88 -0.92
CA ASP A 329 -4.53 -4.02 -0.18
C ASP A 329 -4.74 -2.55 -0.55
N LEU A 330 -4.79 -2.22 -1.84
CA LEU A 330 -5.08 -0.87 -2.33
C LEU A 330 -6.48 -0.39 -1.89
N ARG A 331 -7.48 -1.28 -1.86
CA ARG A 331 -8.80 -0.96 -1.31
C ARG A 331 -8.74 -0.65 0.19
N ASN A 332 -7.96 -1.40 0.97
CA ASN A 332 -7.77 -1.12 2.39
C ASN A 332 -7.12 0.25 2.61
N ILE A 333 -6.09 0.58 1.83
CA ILE A 333 -5.41 1.88 1.87
C ILE A 333 -6.38 3.00 1.47
N LYS A 334 -7.09 2.85 0.36
CA LYS A 334 -7.99 3.87 -0.17
C LYS A 334 -9.26 4.02 0.64
N THR A 335 -9.99 2.91 0.86
CA THR A 335 -11.34 2.96 1.40
C THR A 335 -11.37 2.84 2.92
N THR A 336 -10.52 1.99 3.51
CA THR A 336 -10.53 1.80 4.97
C THR A 336 -9.77 2.93 5.66
N LEU A 337 -8.64 3.38 5.09
CA LEU A 337 -7.88 4.51 5.62
C LEU A 337 -8.24 5.86 4.96
N GLY A 338 -9.15 5.90 4.01
CA GLY A 338 -9.63 7.14 3.39
C GLY A 338 -8.66 7.83 2.43
N MET A 339 -7.57 7.17 2.01
CA MET A 339 -6.54 7.76 1.13
C MET A 339 -7.02 7.96 -0.33
N ASP A 340 -8.23 7.56 -0.70
CA ASP A 340 -8.80 7.84 -2.02
C ASP A 340 -9.00 9.34 -2.27
N ILE A 341 -9.12 10.13 -1.19
CA ILE A 341 -9.21 11.59 -1.24
C ILE A 341 -8.25 12.18 -0.21
N LEU A 342 -7.09 12.66 -0.67
CA LEU A 342 -6.18 13.41 0.19
C LEU A 342 -6.79 14.75 0.60
N SER A 343 -6.36 15.30 1.73
CA SER A 343 -6.96 16.49 2.35
C SER A 343 -6.09 17.75 2.27
N CYS A 344 -4.82 17.60 1.90
CA CYS A 344 -3.86 18.69 1.91
C CYS A 344 -4.00 19.63 0.71
N GLN A 345 -3.71 20.91 0.94
CA GLN A 345 -3.94 21.99 -0.04
C GLN A 345 -2.79 22.16 -1.04
N THR A 346 -1.61 21.56 -0.78
CA THR A 346 -0.42 21.68 -1.61
C THR A 346 0.12 20.32 -2.05
N PRO A 347 0.76 20.20 -3.22
CA PRO A 347 1.33 18.96 -3.73
C PRO A 347 2.31 18.30 -2.75
N GLN A 348 3.20 19.08 -2.14
CA GLN A 348 4.20 18.60 -1.19
C GLN A 348 3.56 18.01 0.07
N MET A 349 2.47 18.63 0.56
CA MET A 349 1.75 18.11 1.71
C MET A 349 0.91 16.89 1.35
N ASN A 350 0.37 16.80 0.13
CA ASN A 350 -0.31 15.60 -0.36
C ASN A 350 0.64 14.42 -0.50
N GLU A 351 1.86 14.62 -1.01
CA GLU A 351 2.89 13.58 -1.02
C GLU A 351 3.21 13.10 0.40
N LYS A 352 3.37 14.01 1.34
CA LYS A 352 3.63 13.67 2.75
C LYS A 352 2.45 12.92 3.38
N GLU A 353 1.23 13.37 3.14
CA GLU A 353 0.00 12.72 3.59
C GLU A 353 -0.10 11.29 3.06
N MET A 354 0.19 11.08 1.78
CA MET A 354 0.24 9.76 1.15
C MET A 354 1.24 8.84 1.89
N TRP A 355 2.48 9.30 2.13
CA TRP A 355 3.47 8.50 2.84
C TRP A 355 3.07 8.21 4.29
N VAL A 356 2.40 9.14 4.97
CA VAL A 356 1.87 8.90 6.34
C VAL A 356 0.78 7.84 6.33
N HIS A 357 -0.12 7.84 5.34
CA HIS A 357 -1.11 6.77 5.19
C HIS A 357 -0.46 5.40 4.94
N LEU A 358 0.58 5.34 4.09
CA LEU A 358 1.31 4.10 3.82
C LEU A 358 2.07 3.59 5.06
N LEU A 359 2.67 4.48 5.85
CA LEU A 359 3.31 4.14 7.12
C LEU A 359 2.27 3.61 8.12
N ALA A 360 1.17 4.31 8.32
CA ALA A 360 0.08 3.87 9.19
C ALA A 360 -0.50 2.52 8.75
N TYR A 361 -0.65 2.32 7.44
CA TYR A 361 -1.04 1.03 6.87
C TYR A 361 -0.04 -0.08 7.25
N ASN A 362 1.27 0.15 7.07
CA ASN A 362 2.31 -0.83 7.41
C ASN A 362 2.32 -1.18 8.90
N LEU A 363 2.09 -0.20 9.78
CA LEU A 363 2.01 -0.45 11.23
C LEU A 363 0.82 -1.35 11.60
N ILE A 364 -0.33 -1.16 10.96
CA ILE A 364 -1.48 -2.08 11.14
C ILE A 364 -1.14 -3.47 10.58
N ARG A 365 -0.43 -3.56 9.44
CA ARG A 365 0.04 -4.86 8.91
C ARG A 365 1.02 -5.55 9.85
N LEU A 366 1.88 -4.80 10.53
CA LEU A 366 2.78 -5.33 11.54
C LEU A 366 1.99 -5.94 12.71
N LEU A 367 0.99 -5.21 13.21
CA LEU A 367 0.09 -5.69 14.27
C LEU A 367 -0.63 -7.00 13.85
N MET A 368 -1.12 -7.05 12.61
CA MET A 368 -1.74 -8.25 12.05
C MET A 368 -0.74 -9.42 11.92
N ALA A 369 0.50 -9.15 11.50
CA ALA A 369 1.53 -10.17 11.39
C ALA A 369 1.89 -10.76 12.77
N GLN A 370 2.04 -9.93 13.79
CA GLN A 370 2.26 -10.40 15.17
C GLN A 370 1.10 -11.25 15.70
N ALA A 371 -0.14 -10.80 15.49
CA ALA A 371 -1.33 -11.56 15.87
C ALA A 371 -1.43 -12.90 15.11
N ALA A 372 -1.09 -12.90 13.82
CA ALA A 372 -1.09 -14.08 12.98
C ALA A 372 -0.03 -15.12 13.42
N LEU A 373 1.19 -14.65 13.75
CA LEU A 373 2.26 -15.50 14.29
C LEU A 373 1.82 -16.20 15.59
N ASN A 374 1.23 -15.45 16.50
CA ASN A 374 0.75 -15.99 17.78
C ASN A 374 -0.34 -17.04 17.58
N ALA A 375 -1.15 -16.92 16.55
CA ALA A 375 -2.26 -17.82 16.25
C ALA A 375 -1.92 -18.92 15.23
N GLY A 376 -0.70 -18.98 14.70
CA GLY A 376 -0.29 -19.96 13.69
C GLY A 376 -1.04 -19.85 12.37
N VAL A 377 -1.37 -18.62 11.91
CA VAL A 377 -2.14 -18.38 10.70
C VAL A 377 -1.48 -17.35 9.81
N HIS A 378 -1.95 -17.20 8.56
CA HIS A 378 -1.47 -16.15 7.67
C HIS A 378 -2.09 -14.79 7.99
N PRO A 379 -1.31 -13.67 7.96
CA PRO A 379 -1.84 -12.33 8.24
C PRO A 379 -2.94 -11.91 7.25
N ARG A 380 -2.94 -12.43 6.03
CA ARG A 380 -3.99 -12.17 5.04
C ARG A 380 -5.34 -12.81 5.36
N GLN A 381 -5.39 -13.74 6.31
CA GLN A 381 -6.64 -14.30 6.84
C GLN A 381 -7.31 -13.38 7.87
N LEU A 382 -6.61 -12.36 8.34
CA LEU A 382 -7.14 -11.39 9.30
C LEU A 382 -7.80 -10.20 8.60
N SER A 383 -8.80 -9.61 9.24
CA SER A 383 -9.53 -8.46 8.71
C SER A 383 -8.79 -7.16 9.01
N PHE A 384 -8.26 -6.49 7.99
CA PHE A 384 -7.59 -5.21 8.14
C PHE A 384 -8.51 -4.15 8.79
N LYS A 385 -9.75 -3.99 8.26
CA LYS A 385 -10.72 -3.03 8.80
C LYS A 385 -10.99 -3.23 10.29
N HIS A 386 -11.26 -4.46 10.69
CA HIS A 386 -11.56 -4.75 12.09
C HIS A 386 -10.32 -4.62 12.98
N THR A 387 -9.12 -4.89 12.45
CA THR A 387 -7.86 -4.62 13.17
C THR A 387 -7.68 -3.13 13.44
N VAL A 388 -7.94 -2.26 12.44
CA VAL A 388 -7.91 -0.80 12.63
C VAL A 388 -8.91 -0.38 13.72
N GLN A 389 -10.14 -0.88 13.68
CA GLN A 389 -11.16 -0.58 14.69
C GLN A 389 -10.71 -1.04 16.09
N MET A 390 -10.26 -2.27 16.23
CA MET A 390 -9.77 -2.82 17.50
C MET A 390 -8.59 -2.01 18.05
N TRP A 391 -7.65 -1.64 17.20
CA TRP A 391 -6.52 -0.80 17.57
C TRP A 391 -6.96 0.59 18.04
N SER A 392 -7.87 1.24 17.31
CA SER A 392 -8.38 2.58 17.64
C SER A 392 -9.08 2.59 18.99
N GLU A 393 -9.96 1.61 19.25
CA GLU A 393 -10.64 1.47 20.54
C GLU A 393 -9.67 1.17 21.68
N PHE A 394 -8.73 0.25 21.45
CA PHE A 394 -7.75 -0.13 22.47
C PHE A 394 -6.89 1.06 22.90
N THR A 395 -6.42 1.88 21.93
CA THR A 395 -5.60 3.07 22.23
C THR A 395 -6.38 4.24 22.80
N ALA A 396 -7.68 4.33 22.53
CA ALA A 396 -8.55 5.37 23.09
C ALA A 396 -8.83 5.16 24.59
N GLN A 397 -8.89 3.91 25.04
CA GLN A 397 -9.24 3.56 26.42
C GLN A 397 -8.12 3.86 27.45
N ARG A 398 -6.86 3.85 27.03
CA ARG A 398 -5.71 4.11 27.90
C ARG A 398 -4.61 4.86 27.15
N PRO A 399 -4.38 6.12 27.49
CA PRO A 399 -3.13 6.79 27.18
C PRO A 399 -2.03 6.24 28.11
N GLY A 400 -1.02 5.60 27.59
CA GLY A 400 0.12 5.11 28.39
C GLY A 400 0.75 3.81 27.84
N GLU A 401 1.75 3.32 28.54
CA GLU A 401 2.41 2.06 28.20
C GLU A 401 1.49 0.86 28.53
N PHE A 402 1.33 -0.03 27.54
CA PHE A 402 0.61 -1.26 27.73
C PHE A 402 1.53 -2.36 28.27
N THR A 403 1.03 -3.14 29.22
CA THR A 403 1.76 -4.31 29.73
C THR A 403 1.88 -5.38 28.64
N ALA A 404 2.90 -6.24 28.73
CA ALA A 404 3.07 -7.37 27.82
C ALA A 404 1.82 -8.28 27.78
N HIS A 405 1.14 -8.44 28.92
CA HIS A 405 -0.10 -9.21 29.02
C HIS A 405 -1.24 -8.55 28.20
N GLN A 406 -1.43 -7.23 28.31
CA GLN A 406 -2.45 -6.50 27.54
C GLN A 406 -2.20 -6.57 26.05
N LYS A 407 -0.94 -6.46 25.61
CA LYS A 407 -0.54 -6.62 24.20
C LYS A 407 -0.87 -8.03 23.71
N THR A 408 -0.55 -9.07 24.51
CA THR A 408 -0.86 -10.46 24.17
C THR A 408 -2.36 -10.69 24.01
N LEU A 409 -3.18 -10.15 24.91
CA LEU A 409 -4.65 -10.25 24.81
C LEU A 409 -5.17 -9.53 23.55
N LEU A 410 -4.63 -8.36 23.22
CA LEU A 410 -4.99 -7.65 21.97
C LEU A 410 -4.68 -8.52 20.74
N PHE A 411 -3.51 -9.16 20.67
CA PHE A 411 -3.17 -10.04 19.55
C PHE A 411 -4.11 -11.25 19.46
N VAL A 412 -4.52 -11.83 20.59
CA VAL A 412 -5.52 -12.90 20.60
C VAL A 412 -6.85 -12.44 20.03
N LEU A 413 -7.32 -11.24 20.40
CA LEU A 413 -8.56 -10.67 19.86
C LEU A 413 -8.44 -10.39 18.36
N ILE A 414 -7.34 -9.78 17.91
CA ILE A 414 -7.11 -9.53 16.49
C ILE A 414 -7.06 -10.82 15.68
N ALA A 415 -6.44 -11.87 16.23
CA ALA A 415 -6.36 -13.18 15.58
C ALA A 415 -7.72 -13.85 15.33
N GLN A 416 -8.76 -13.47 16.09
CA GLN A 416 -10.13 -13.94 15.89
C GLN A 416 -10.87 -13.19 14.76
N LEU A 417 -10.40 -12.01 14.36
CA LEU A 417 -11.02 -11.18 13.34
C LEU A 417 -10.71 -11.69 11.92
N ARG A 418 -11.29 -12.84 11.55
CA ARG A 418 -11.04 -13.49 10.26
C ARG A 418 -11.77 -12.83 9.10
N VAL A 419 -11.13 -12.83 7.94
CA VAL A 419 -11.81 -12.52 6.68
C VAL A 419 -12.81 -13.62 6.39
N GLY A 420 -14.08 -13.25 6.23
CA GLY A 420 -15.11 -14.22 5.91
C GLY A 420 -14.89 -14.84 4.52
N ASN A 421 -14.77 -16.16 4.48
CA ASN A 421 -14.83 -16.90 3.23
C ASN A 421 -16.31 -17.06 2.84
N ARG A 422 -16.68 -16.56 1.65
CA ARG A 422 -18.04 -16.65 1.12
C ARG A 422 -17.99 -17.34 -0.24
N PRO A 423 -17.76 -18.67 -0.28
CA PRO A 423 -17.71 -19.43 -1.52
C PRO A 423 -19.04 -19.30 -2.26
N GLY A 424 -18.97 -19.16 -3.59
CA GLY A 424 -20.17 -19.04 -4.43
C GLY A 424 -20.83 -17.65 -4.43
N ARG A 425 -20.28 -16.66 -3.73
CA ARG A 425 -20.81 -15.29 -3.80
C ARG A 425 -20.53 -14.68 -5.18
N ILE A 426 -21.59 -14.41 -5.91
CA ILE A 426 -21.53 -13.68 -7.18
C ILE A 426 -22.11 -12.27 -6.93
N GLU A 427 -21.28 -11.24 -7.13
CA GLU A 427 -21.70 -9.85 -6.99
C GLU A 427 -21.68 -9.17 -8.36
N PRO A 428 -22.79 -8.55 -8.80
CA PRO A 428 -22.77 -7.74 -9.99
C PRO A 428 -21.84 -6.53 -9.80
N ARG A 429 -20.99 -6.23 -10.80
CA ARG A 429 -20.14 -5.04 -10.80
C ARG A 429 -20.96 -3.76 -11.05
N ALA A 430 -22.10 -3.66 -10.35
CA ALA A 430 -23.02 -2.53 -10.42
C ALA A 430 -23.56 -2.23 -9.02
N ARG A 431 -23.85 -0.98 -8.76
CA ARG A 431 -24.48 -0.54 -7.51
C ARG A 431 -25.72 0.29 -7.77
N LYS A 432 -26.72 0.20 -6.89
CA LYS A 432 -27.89 1.06 -6.92
C LYS A 432 -27.47 2.52 -6.75
N ARG A 433 -28.00 3.39 -7.61
CA ARG A 433 -27.80 4.82 -7.50
C ARG A 433 -28.64 5.37 -6.35
N ARG A 434 -28.01 6.11 -5.43
CA ARG A 434 -28.73 6.84 -4.38
C ARG A 434 -29.03 8.25 -4.88
N PRO A 435 -30.24 8.78 -4.63
CA PRO A 435 -30.53 10.18 -4.89
C PRO A 435 -29.54 11.09 -4.15
N LYS A 436 -29.17 12.20 -4.77
CA LYS A 436 -28.33 13.25 -4.16
C LYS A 436 -29.13 14.54 -4.09
N SER A 437 -28.91 15.33 -3.05
CA SER A 437 -29.61 16.58 -2.79
C SER A 437 -29.41 17.63 -3.90
N TYR A 438 -28.25 17.57 -4.59
CA TYR A 438 -27.88 18.51 -5.63
C TYR A 438 -27.43 17.79 -6.90
N PRO A 439 -27.72 18.34 -8.11
CA PRO A 439 -27.20 17.82 -9.37
C PRO A 439 -25.69 18.06 -9.46
N TRP A 440 -25.03 17.31 -10.36
CA TRP A 440 -23.63 17.53 -10.67
C TRP A 440 -23.41 18.90 -11.31
N LEU A 441 -22.32 19.59 -10.93
CA LEU A 441 -21.89 20.78 -11.62
C LEU A 441 -21.51 20.43 -13.08
N LYS A 442 -22.03 21.23 -14.02
CA LYS A 442 -21.72 21.15 -15.47
C LYS A 442 -20.73 22.23 -15.91
N THR A 443 -20.44 23.19 -15.05
CA THR A 443 -19.49 24.29 -15.25
C THR A 443 -18.68 24.47 -13.99
N SER A 444 -17.57 25.23 -14.07
CA SER A 444 -16.74 25.50 -12.88
C SER A 444 -17.56 26.14 -11.77
N ARG A 445 -17.19 25.88 -10.51
CA ARG A 445 -17.89 26.44 -9.34
C ARG A 445 -17.92 27.98 -9.37
N ALA A 446 -16.86 28.62 -9.87
CA ALA A 446 -16.80 30.06 -10.04
C ALA A 446 -17.82 30.57 -11.06
N ALA A 447 -17.97 29.88 -12.19
CA ALA A 447 -18.97 30.21 -13.21
C ALA A 447 -20.39 30.00 -12.67
N ALA A 448 -20.67 28.92 -11.95
CA ALA A 448 -21.95 28.67 -11.31
C ALA A 448 -22.31 29.78 -10.29
N ARG A 449 -21.35 30.22 -9.46
CA ARG A 449 -21.55 31.35 -8.53
C ARG A 449 -21.84 32.65 -9.24
N ARG A 450 -21.15 32.95 -10.35
CA ARG A 450 -21.45 34.16 -11.15
C ARG A 450 -22.88 34.15 -11.69
N LYS A 451 -23.34 33.01 -12.21
CA LYS A 451 -24.73 32.88 -12.69
C LYS A 451 -25.77 33.15 -11.59
N ILE A 452 -25.56 32.65 -10.38
CA ILE A 452 -26.42 32.89 -9.24
C ILE A 452 -26.48 34.40 -8.91
N ARG A 453 -25.32 35.06 -8.79
CA ARG A 453 -25.26 36.51 -8.49
C ARG A 453 -25.93 37.37 -9.55
N VAL A 454 -25.77 37.02 -10.83
CA VAL A 454 -26.44 37.74 -11.93
C VAL A 454 -27.93 37.53 -11.84
N TYR A 455 -28.42 36.32 -11.53
CA TYR A 455 -29.85 36.04 -11.36
C TYR A 455 -30.44 36.79 -10.17
N GLU A 456 -29.78 36.84 -9.04
CA GLU A 456 -30.16 37.62 -7.86
C GLU A 456 -30.23 39.13 -8.15
N SER A 457 -29.24 39.68 -8.90
CA SER A 457 -29.24 41.09 -9.30
C SER A 457 -30.30 41.48 -10.34
N LEU A 458 -30.89 40.51 -11.03
CA LEU A 458 -32.03 40.75 -11.97
C LEU A 458 -33.38 40.65 -11.29
N GLN A 459 -33.43 40.11 -10.06
CA GLN A 459 -34.68 40.03 -9.26
C GLN A 459 -34.79 41.11 -8.17
N ALA A 460 -33.67 41.83 -7.89
CA ALA A 460 -33.64 42.97 -6.97
C ALA A 460 -33.87 44.27 -7.74
#